data_0703d7621ab0be22d14fca5d084945cc
#
_entry.id   0703d7621ab0be22d14fca5d084945cc
#
_cell.length_a   1.000
_cell.length_b   1.000
_cell.length_c   1.000
_cell.angle_alpha   90.00
_cell.angle_beta   90.00
_cell.angle_gamma   90.00
#
_symmetry.space_group_name_H-M   'P 1'
#
loop_
_entity.id
_entity.type
_entity.pdbx_description
1 polymer ?
#
loop_
_entity_poly.entity_id
_entity_poly.type
_entity_poly.pdbx_seq_one_letter_code
_entity_poly.pdbx_strand_id
1 'polypeptide(L)'
;RFERHVLAVFGVNKGELLFLNQFTKHEILKAGQNDIAINFMVLPEFFDVAYSMAGNNNVLADFLVNVLRRDNQQGEYLHFKVSEVLQIQNLLENIIYSLVTGRGNQNKINQTTMGLIFLYLMDSVQYVEMRLPNQYENMISMTTLDYIEQKYRTATLTELCDMLHLPMHVLSKMIKKTTGFN
;
A
#
# COMPACT_ATOMS: atom_id res chain seq x y z
N ARG A 1 -35.53 1.71 -6.88
CA ARG A 1 -34.46 1.43 -7.87
C ARG A 1 -33.20 1.20 -7.08
N PHE A 2 -32.88 -0.06 -6.79
CA PHE A 2 -31.62 -0.42 -6.15
C PHE A 2 -30.52 -0.30 -7.20
N GLU A 3 -29.64 0.70 -7.05
CA GLU A 3 -28.38 0.73 -7.78
C GLU A 3 -27.55 -0.46 -7.29
N ARG A 4 -27.42 -1.47 -8.15
CA ARG A 4 -26.40 -2.50 -7.96
C ARG A 4 -25.04 -1.84 -8.18
N HIS A 5 -24.40 -1.42 -7.10
CA HIS A 5 -22.97 -1.15 -7.17
C HIS A 5 -22.31 -2.48 -7.59
N VAL A 6 -21.65 -2.46 -8.72
CA VAL A 6 -20.85 -3.59 -9.19
C VAL A 6 -19.75 -3.79 -8.15
N LEU A 7 -19.93 -4.80 -7.29
CA LEU A 7 -18.87 -5.24 -6.38
C LEU A 7 -17.79 -5.87 -7.25
N ALA A 8 -16.58 -5.30 -7.21
CA ALA A 8 -15.45 -5.98 -7.81
C ALA A 8 -15.19 -7.25 -6.99
N VAL A 9 -15.14 -8.40 -7.67
CA VAL A 9 -14.79 -9.67 -7.03
C VAL A 9 -13.28 -9.81 -7.08
N PHE A 10 -12.64 -9.95 -5.91
CA PHE A 10 -11.19 -10.18 -5.79
C PHE A 10 -10.94 -11.59 -5.30
N GLY A 11 -10.01 -12.26 -5.98
CA GLY A 11 -9.35 -13.43 -5.40
C GLY A 11 -8.10 -12.97 -4.66
N VAL A 12 -8.05 -13.16 -3.35
CA VAL A 12 -6.83 -12.98 -2.56
C VAL A 12 -6.18 -14.35 -2.44
N ASN A 13 -4.97 -14.50 -2.97
CA ASN A 13 -4.23 -15.75 -2.92
C ASN A 13 -3.39 -15.85 -1.63
N LYS A 14 -2.83 -17.05 -1.40
CA LYS A 14 -1.92 -17.28 -0.27
C LYS A 14 -0.76 -16.27 -0.29
N GLY A 15 -0.53 -15.60 0.83
CA GLY A 15 0.56 -14.63 1.00
C GLY A 15 0.28 -13.24 0.42
N GLU A 16 -0.89 -13.01 -0.16
CA GLU A 16 -1.31 -11.68 -0.59
C GLU A 16 -2.00 -10.93 0.55
N LEU A 17 -1.96 -9.59 0.50
CA LEU A 17 -2.55 -8.71 1.48
C LEU A 17 -3.57 -7.79 0.83
N LEU A 18 -4.76 -7.70 1.41
CA LEU A 18 -5.79 -6.77 0.99
C LEU A 18 -6.05 -5.75 2.11
N PHE A 19 -5.78 -4.49 1.84
CA PHE A 19 -6.13 -3.38 2.72
C PHE A 19 -7.43 -2.76 2.25
N LEU A 20 -8.33 -2.55 3.18
CA LEU A 20 -9.63 -1.92 2.95
C LEU A 20 -9.74 -0.71 3.88
N ASN A 21 -10.18 0.42 3.35
CA ASN A 21 -10.53 1.54 4.22
C ASN A 21 -11.91 1.30 4.87
N GLN A 22 -12.24 2.10 5.89
CA GLN A 22 -13.47 1.98 6.68
C GLN A 22 -14.77 2.13 5.85
N PHE A 23 -14.70 2.72 4.66
CA PHE A 23 -15.86 2.94 3.79
C PHE A 23 -16.04 1.85 2.72
N THR A 24 -15.10 0.91 2.64
CA THR A 24 -15.15 -0.16 1.64
C THR A 24 -16.17 -1.21 2.05
N LYS A 25 -17.31 -1.19 1.38
CA LYS A 25 -18.31 -2.27 1.50
C LYS A 25 -17.76 -3.50 0.80
N HIS A 26 -17.64 -4.58 1.53
CA HIS A 26 -17.12 -5.85 1.01
C HIS A 26 -17.94 -7.01 1.55
N GLU A 27 -17.95 -8.10 0.80
CA GLU A 27 -18.53 -9.37 1.19
C GLU A 27 -17.46 -10.45 1.01
N ILE A 28 -17.32 -11.31 1.99
CA ILE A 28 -16.39 -12.44 1.94
C ILE A 28 -17.20 -13.66 1.53
N LEU A 29 -16.87 -14.23 0.38
CA LEU A 29 -17.47 -15.49 -0.04
C LEU A 29 -16.98 -16.63 0.85
N LYS A 30 -17.77 -17.71 0.90
CA LYS A 30 -17.43 -18.88 1.70
C LYS A 30 -16.07 -19.42 1.28
N ALA A 31 -15.14 -19.45 2.23
CA ALA A 31 -13.81 -20.01 2.06
C ALA A 31 -13.87 -21.54 1.85
N GLY A 32 -12.90 -22.07 1.13
CA GLY A 32 -12.69 -23.50 0.98
C GLY A 32 -12.25 -24.15 2.30
N GLN A 33 -12.26 -25.48 2.36
CA GLN A 33 -11.94 -26.23 3.58
C GLN A 33 -10.49 -26.00 4.06
N ASN A 34 -9.57 -25.65 3.15
CA ASN A 34 -8.15 -25.44 3.44
C ASN A 34 -7.73 -23.97 3.43
N ASP A 35 -8.71 -23.05 3.31
CA ASP A 35 -8.41 -21.63 3.26
C ASP A 35 -8.37 -21.05 4.68
N ILE A 36 -7.31 -20.30 4.96
CA ILE A 36 -7.15 -19.55 6.20
C ILE A 36 -7.02 -18.09 5.83
N ALA A 37 -7.99 -17.28 6.25
CA ALA A 37 -7.94 -15.83 6.13
C ALA A 37 -7.80 -15.20 7.52
N ILE A 38 -6.90 -14.24 7.66
CA ILE A 38 -6.65 -13.52 8.91
C ILE A 38 -6.99 -12.05 8.68
N ASN A 39 -7.90 -11.52 9.48
CA ASN A 39 -8.27 -10.11 9.45
C ASN A 39 -7.54 -9.37 10.57
N PHE A 40 -6.78 -8.33 10.19
CA PHE A 40 -6.20 -7.38 11.12
C PHE A 40 -6.99 -6.08 11.09
N MET A 41 -7.50 -5.64 12.23
CA MET A 41 -8.02 -4.28 12.38
C MET A 41 -6.89 -3.38 12.85
N VAL A 42 -6.53 -2.42 12.00
CA VAL A 42 -5.45 -1.47 12.28
C VAL A 42 -6.08 -0.13 12.61
N LEU A 43 -5.75 0.40 13.78
CA LEU A 43 -6.24 1.72 14.20
C LEU A 43 -5.57 2.84 13.39
N PRO A 44 -6.27 3.96 13.13
CA PRO A 44 -5.70 5.09 12.39
C PRO A 44 -4.38 5.62 12.96
N GLU A 45 -4.23 5.62 14.29
CA GLU A 45 -3.03 6.08 14.98
C GLU A 45 -1.79 5.25 14.65
N PHE A 46 -1.97 4.00 14.23
CA PHE A 46 -0.87 3.15 13.77
C PHE A 46 -0.19 3.74 12.54
N PHE A 47 -0.96 4.33 11.63
CA PHE A 47 -0.41 4.91 10.39
C PHE A 47 0.46 6.13 10.67
N ASP A 48 0.23 6.87 11.78
CA ASP A 48 1.12 7.96 12.20
C ASP A 48 2.50 7.44 12.59
N VAL A 49 2.54 6.31 13.29
CA VAL A 49 3.79 5.65 13.69
C VAL A 49 4.51 5.10 12.46
N ALA A 50 3.82 4.38 11.60
CA ALA A 50 4.38 3.83 10.37
C ALA A 50 4.88 4.94 9.43
N TYR A 51 4.15 6.04 9.31
CA TYR A 51 4.52 7.22 8.54
C TYR A 51 5.79 7.87 9.10
N SER A 52 5.88 8.05 10.42
CA SER A 52 7.08 8.60 11.05
C SER A 52 8.33 7.74 10.83
N MET A 53 8.16 6.43 10.73
CA MET A 53 9.24 5.49 10.41
C MET A 53 9.69 5.58 8.94
N ALA A 54 8.78 5.89 8.02
CA ALA A 54 9.07 6.01 6.60
C ALA A 54 9.88 7.26 6.22
N GLY A 55 9.94 8.25 7.13
CA GLY A 55 10.57 9.54 6.89
C GLY A 55 9.64 10.55 6.19
N ASN A 56 9.88 11.83 6.44
CA ASN A 56 8.97 12.93 6.09
C ASN A 56 8.86 13.28 4.59
N ASN A 57 9.50 12.54 3.70
CA ASN A 57 9.51 12.83 2.25
C ASN A 57 9.14 11.61 1.40
N ASN A 58 8.39 10.66 1.94
CA ASN A 58 7.97 9.50 1.17
C ASN A 58 6.57 9.72 0.58
N VAL A 59 6.54 10.18 -0.66
CA VAL A 59 5.30 10.44 -1.44
C VAL A 59 4.38 9.22 -1.49
N LEU A 60 4.95 8.03 -1.48
CA LEU A 60 4.21 6.77 -1.46
C LEU A 60 3.56 6.51 -0.11
N ALA A 61 4.28 6.77 0.98
CA ALA A 61 3.71 6.68 2.33
C ALA A 61 2.54 7.64 2.48
N ASP A 62 2.69 8.88 2.00
CA ASP A 62 1.63 9.88 1.97
C ASP A 62 0.40 9.37 1.22
N PHE A 63 0.61 8.80 0.04
CA PHE A 63 -0.48 8.27 -0.76
C PHE A 63 -1.18 7.09 -0.09
N LEU A 64 -0.43 6.09 0.38
CA LEU A 64 -0.99 4.89 1.03
C LEU A 64 -1.75 5.26 2.31
N VAL A 65 -1.17 6.14 3.14
CA VAL A 65 -1.82 6.64 4.35
C VAL A 65 -3.08 7.42 4.00
N ASN A 66 -3.03 8.29 2.99
CA ASN A 66 -4.19 9.05 2.54
C ASN A 66 -5.32 8.16 2.01
N VAL A 67 -5.00 7.11 1.22
CA VAL A 67 -6.01 6.14 0.75
C VAL A 67 -6.69 5.45 1.91
N LEU A 68 -5.93 5.03 2.91
CA LEU A 68 -6.46 4.29 4.06
C LEU A 68 -7.21 5.18 5.07
N ARG A 69 -6.83 6.48 5.18
CA ARG A 69 -7.41 7.45 6.14
C ARG A 69 -8.47 8.37 5.56
N ARG A 70 -8.65 8.42 4.25
CA ARG A 70 -9.52 9.42 3.60
C ARG A 70 -10.93 9.45 4.16
N ASP A 71 -11.35 10.68 4.52
CA ASP A 71 -12.71 11.03 4.96
C ASP A 71 -13.70 11.24 3.79
N ASN A 72 -13.33 10.89 2.56
CA ASN A 72 -14.16 11.15 1.37
C ASN A 72 -15.37 10.20 1.23
N GLN A 73 -15.61 9.34 2.22
CA GLN A 73 -16.70 8.35 2.27
C GLN A 73 -16.73 7.37 1.07
N GLN A 74 -15.67 7.32 0.28
CA GLN A 74 -15.55 6.37 -0.81
C GLN A 74 -14.76 5.13 -0.36
N GLY A 75 -15.29 3.96 -0.68
CA GLY A 75 -14.62 2.69 -0.44
C GLY A 75 -13.39 2.58 -1.35
N GLU A 76 -12.22 2.43 -0.76
CA GLU A 76 -10.95 2.27 -1.45
C GLU A 76 -10.22 1.03 -0.92
N TYR A 77 -9.42 0.41 -1.77
CA TYR A 77 -8.64 -0.75 -1.39
C TYR A 77 -7.25 -0.72 -2.03
N LEU A 78 -6.33 -1.42 -1.38
CA LEU A 78 -4.99 -1.71 -1.86
C LEU A 78 -4.77 -3.21 -1.78
N HIS A 79 -4.48 -3.84 -2.91
CA HIS A 79 -4.19 -5.27 -2.99
C HIS A 79 -2.72 -5.47 -3.29
N PHE A 80 -1.98 -5.98 -2.34
CA PHE A 80 -0.54 -6.26 -2.45
C PHE A 80 -0.30 -7.72 -2.82
N LYS A 81 0.23 -7.95 -4.01
CA LYS A 81 0.63 -9.28 -4.52
C LYS A 81 2.06 -9.60 -4.10
N VAL A 82 2.26 -9.78 -2.80
CA VAL A 82 3.57 -9.91 -2.15
C VAL A 82 3.86 -11.33 -1.66
N SER A 83 3.22 -12.34 -2.22
CA SER A 83 3.42 -13.75 -1.85
C SER A 83 4.88 -14.19 -1.95
N GLU A 84 5.64 -13.64 -2.89
CA GLU A 84 7.05 -13.98 -3.12
C GLU A 84 8.03 -13.06 -2.36
N VAL A 85 7.53 -12.07 -1.60
CA VAL A 85 8.38 -11.18 -0.81
C VAL A 85 8.64 -11.79 0.57
N LEU A 86 9.72 -12.55 0.66
CA LEU A 86 10.05 -13.36 1.85
C LEU A 86 10.11 -12.54 3.14
N GLN A 87 10.59 -11.30 3.10
CA GLN A 87 10.67 -10.40 4.25
C GLN A 87 9.27 -10.14 4.83
N ILE A 88 8.29 -9.86 3.97
CA ILE A 88 6.91 -9.63 4.38
C ILE A 88 6.30 -10.92 4.93
N GLN A 89 6.48 -12.04 4.24
CA GLN A 89 5.93 -13.33 4.66
C GLN A 89 6.45 -13.76 6.04
N ASN A 90 7.75 -13.65 6.28
CA ASN A 90 8.34 -13.98 7.58
C ASN A 90 7.81 -13.10 8.73
N LEU A 91 7.63 -11.81 8.48
CA LEU A 91 7.08 -10.88 9.47
C LEU A 91 5.61 -11.16 9.77
N LEU A 92 4.82 -11.51 8.75
CA LEU A 92 3.42 -11.94 8.93
C LEU A 92 3.33 -13.22 9.76
N GLU A 93 4.13 -14.22 9.44
CA GLU A 93 4.19 -15.47 10.21
C GLU A 93 4.55 -15.21 11.69
N ASN A 94 5.52 -14.32 11.93
CA ASN A 94 5.91 -13.94 13.29
C ASN A 94 4.76 -13.27 14.06
N ILE A 95 4.01 -12.34 13.44
CA ILE A 95 2.84 -11.73 14.10
C ILE A 95 1.77 -12.77 14.39
N ILE A 96 1.43 -13.59 13.40
CA ILE A 96 0.42 -14.63 13.55
C ILE A 96 0.80 -15.58 14.69
N TYR A 97 2.04 -16.05 14.71
CA TYR A 97 2.54 -16.92 15.77
C TYR A 97 2.44 -16.26 17.14
N SER A 98 2.85 -14.99 17.24
CA SER A 98 2.76 -14.21 18.47
C SER A 98 1.33 -14.08 19.00
N LEU A 99 0.37 -13.80 18.10
CA LEU A 99 -1.05 -13.65 18.45
C LEU A 99 -1.67 -14.98 18.88
N VAL A 100 -1.35 -16.07 18.20
CA VAL A 100 -1.90 -17.41 18.49
C VAL A 100 -1.34 -17.99 19.79
N THR A 101 -0.05 -17.78 20.05
CA THR A 101 0.60 -18.35 21.25
C THR A 101 0.34 -17.55 22.52
N GLY A 102 -0.21 -16.33 22.43
CA GLY A 102 -0.69 -15.54 23.56
C GLY A 102 0.38 -15.22 24.62
N ARG A 103 1.67 -15.25 24.30
CA ARG A 103 2.74 -14.91 25.25
C ARG A 103 2.64 -13.43 25.59
N GLY A 104 2.29 -13.14 26.84
CA GLY A 104 2.01 -11.80 27.34
C GLY A 104 3.11 -10.77 27.04
N ASN A 105 2.70 -9.51 26.92
CA ASN A 105 3.54 -8.31 26.74
C ASN A 105 4.29 -8.16 25.41
N GLN A 106 3.79 -8.76 24.31
CA GLN A 106 4.39 -8.62 22.98
C GLN A 106 3.80 -7.44 22.17
N ASN A 107 2.98 -6.59 22.79
CA ASN A 107 2.31 -5.48 22.06
C ASN A 107 3.31 -4.58 21.32
N LYS A 108 4.42 -4.22 21.96
CA LYS A 108 5.46 -3.39 21.33
C LYS A 108 6.16 -4.12 20.18
N ILE A 109 6.44 -5.42 20.36
CA ILE A 109 7.08 -6.24 19.33
C ILE A 109 6.14 -6.36 18.14
N ASN A 110 4.87 -6.70 18.35
CA ASN A 110 3.87 -6.80 17.30
C ASN A 110 3.65 -5.46 16.58
N GLN A 111 3.62 -4.35 17.32
CA GLN A 111 3.51 -3.02 16.74
C GLN A 111 4.72 -2.68 15.88
N THR A 112 5.94 -2.96 16.36
CA THR A 112 7.17 -2.74 15.58
C THR A 112 7.21 -3.63 14.35
N THR A 113 6.86 -4.90 14.49
CA THR A 113 6.81 -5.86 13.37
C THR A 113 5.79 -5.42 12.32
N MET A 114 4.61 -4.95 12.74
CA MET A 114 3.62 -4.38 11.81
C MET A 114 4.15 -3.12 11.11
N GLY A 115 4.89 -2.26 11.84
CA GLY A 115 5.57 -1.10 11.26
C GLY A 115 6.60 -1.51 10.18
N LEU A 116 7.38 -2.55 10.44
CA LEU A 116 8.32 -3.11 9.45
C LEU A 116 7.60 -3.69 8.23
N ILE A 117 6.49 -4.42 8.43
CA ILE A 117 5.66 -4.90 7.31
C ILE A 117 5.21 -3.71 6.46
N PHE A 118 4.73 -2.64 7.08
CA PHE A 118 4.28 -1.46 6.36
C PHE A 118 5.41 -0.79 5.56
N LEU A 119 6.62 -0.69 6.14
CA LEU A 119 7.80 -0.18 5.44
C LEU A 119 8.15 -1.05 4.21
N TYR A 120 8.14 -2.37 4.35
CA TYR A 120 8.38 -3.27 3.22
C TYR A 120 7.27 -3.20 2.16
N LEU A 121 6.01 -2.98 2.58
CA LEU A 121 4.91 -2.78 1.63
C LEU A 121 5.08 -1.48 0.84
N MET A 122 5.55 -0.40 1.47
CA MET A 122 5.86 0.84 0.77
C MET A 122 6.99 0.67 -0.25
N ASP A 123 7.97 -0.17 0.05
CA ASP A 123 9.05 -0.53 -0.88
C ASP A 123 8.57 -1.49 -1.99
N SER A 124 7.41 -2.10 -1.81
CA SER A 124 6.84 -3.12 -2.71
C SER A 124 5.69 -2.60 -3.58
N VAL A 125 5.63 -1.30 -3.84
CA VAL A 125 4.52 -0.65 -4.57
C VAL A 125 4.31 -1.16 -5.99
N GLN A 126 5.36 -1.67 -6.63
CA GLN A 126 5.24 -2.32 -7.94
C GLN A 126 4.30 -3.53 -7.94
N TYR A 127 4.01 -4.11 -6.78
CA TYR A 127 3.12 -5.26 -6.59
C TYR A 127 1.71 -4.88 -6.10
N VAL A 128 1.38 -3.57 -6.12
CA VAL A 128 0.08 -3.07 -5.64
C VAL A 128 -0.91 -2.94 -6.77
N GLU A 129 -2.10 -3.50 -6.59
CA GLU A 129 -3.29 -3.19 -7.37
C GLU A 129 -4.21 -2.25 -6.57
N MET A 130 -4.64 -1.15 -7.19
CA MET A 130 -5.48 -0.13 -6.57
C MET A 130 -6.77 0.07 -7.36
N ARG A 131 -7.85 0.44 -6.66
CA ARG A 131 -9.11 0.80 -7.32
C ARG A 131 -9.01 2.08 -8.16
N LEU A 132 -8.11 2.99 -7.80
CA LEU A 132 -7.95 4.30 -8.44
C LEU A 132 -6.52 4.51 -8.98
N PRO A 133 -6.09 3.71 -9.99
CA PRO A 133 -4.75 3.84 -10.55
C PRO A 133 -4.46 5.25 -11.08
N ASN A 134 -5.48 5.96 -11.59
CA ASN A 134 -5.31 7.32 -12.12
C ASN A 134 -4.93 8.35 -11.06
N GLN A 135 -5.39 8.23 -9.81
CA GLN A 135 -5.00 9.17 -8.74
C GLN A 135 -3.54 9.01 -8.35
N TYR A 136 -3.07 7.78 -8.23
CA TYR A 136 -1.67 7.50 -7.96
C TYR A 136 -0.76 7.98 -9.10
N GLU A 137 -1.12 7.63 -10.35
CA GLU A 137 -0.38 8.09 -11.53
C GLU A 137 -0.35 9.62 -11.64
N ASN A 138 -1.47 10.29 -11.36
CA ASN A 138 -1.53 11.76 -11.34
C ASN A 138 -0.66 12.37 -10.24
N MET A 139 -0.66 11.77 -9.05
CA MET A 139 0.19 12.22 -7.94
C MET A 139 1.68 12.07 -8.28
N ILE A 140 2.10 10.91 -8.79
CA ILE A 140 3.47 10.69 -9.27
C ILE A 140 3.86 11.72 -10.35
N SER A 141 2.96 11.98 -11.28
CA SER A 141 3.21 12.97 -12.35
C SER A 141 3.33 14.40 -11.81
N MET A 142 2.47 14.80 -10.88
CA MET A 142 2.57 16.11 -10.22
C MET A 142 3.89 16.23 -9.44
N THR A 143 4.21 15.25 -8.61
CA THR A 143 5.48 15.23 -7.85
C THR A 143 6.69 15.27 -8.78
N THR A 144 6.62 14.58 -9.93
CA THR A 144 7.67 14.63 -10.96
C THR A 144 7.83 16.02 -11.53
N LEU A 145 6.73 16.70 -11.84
CA LEU A 145 6.75 18.07 -12.38
C LEU A 145 7.30 19.05 -11.35
N ASP A 146 6.85 18.97 -10.10
CA ASP A 146 7.34 19.80 -9.00
C ASP A 146 8.86 19.61 -8.77
N TYR A 147 9.34 18.37 -8.80
CA TYR A 147 10.76 18.06 -8.71
C TYR A 147 11.56 18.67 -9.87
N ILE A 148 11.07 18.53 -11.10
CA ILE A 148 11.72 19.12 -12.28
C ILE A 148 11.73 20.65 -12.19
N GLU A 149 10.65 21.27 -11.75
CA GLU A 149 10.56 22.73 -11.60
C GLU A 149 11.54 23.25 -10.56
N GLN A 150 11.63 22.57 -9.40
CA GLN A 150 12.55 22.96 -8.32
C GLN A 150 14.02 22.72 -8.66
N LYS A 151 14.32 21.69 -9.44
CA LYS A 151 15.69 21.24 -9.76
C LYS A 151 15.99 21.24 -11.25
N TYR A 152 15.36 22.09 -12.05
CA TYR A 152 15.40 22.04 -13.52
C TYR A 152 16.81 21.95 -14.14
N ARG A 153 17.86 22.42 -13.44
CA ARG A 153 19.28 22.36 -13.88
C ARG A 153 20.00 21.08 -13.47
N THR A 154 19.55 20.43 -12.41
CA THR A 154 20.26 19.31 -11.77
C THR A 154 19.40 18.06 -11.64
N ALA A 155 18.13 18.14 -12.07
CA ALA A 155 17.20 17.01 -12.00
C ALA A 155 17.75 15.80 -12.75
N THR A 156 17.74 14.64 -12.13
CA THR A 156 18.09 13.37 -12.75
C THR A 156 16.98 12.35 -12.56
N LEU A 157 16.78 11.52 -13.58
CA LEU A 157 15.78 10.47 -13.52
C LEU A 157 16.12 9.44 -12.42
N THR A 158 17.39 9.19 -12.16
CA THR A 158 17.84 8.29 -11.10
C THR A 158 17.43 8.79 -9.73
N GLU A 159 17.74 10.06 -9.40
CA GLU A 159 17.35 10.67 -8.12
C GLU A 159 15.82 10.65 -7.93
N LEU A 160 15.06 10.89 -9.01
CA LEU A 160 13.61 10.84 -8.97
C LEU A 160 13.09 9.40 -8.74
N CYS A 161 13.71 8.40 -9.38
CA CYS A 161 13.38 7.00 -9.15
C CYS A 161 13.64 6.60 -7.69
N ASP A 162 14.77 7.00 -7.13
CA ASP A 162 15.14 6.74 -5.74
C ASP A 162 14.16 7.41 -4.77
N MET A 163 13.80 8.68 -5.02
CA MET A 163 12.84 9.43 -4.22
C MET A 163 11.43 8.82 -4.25
N LEU A 164 11.00 8.33 -5.40
CA LEU A 164 9.67 7.75 -5.58
C LEU A 164 9.64 6.25 -5.31
N HIS A 165 10.78 5.62 -5.03
CA HIS A 165 10.93 4.17 -4.89
C HIS A 165 10.36 3.38 -6.08
N LEU A 166 10.51 3.92 -7.29
CA LEU A 166 9.99 3.32 -8.51
C LEU A 166 11.11 2.97 -9.49
N PRO A 167 11.03 1.79 -10.13
CA PRO A 167 11.91 1.46 -11.24
C PRO A 167 11.75 2.45 -12.41
N MET A 168 12.84 2.80 -13.05
CA MET A 168 12.89 3.78 -14.15
C MET A 168 11.87 3.51 -15.27
N HIS A 169 11.71 2.25 -15.66
CA HIS A 169 10.76 1.86 -16.71
C HIS A 169 9.29 2.07 -16.30
N VAL A 170 8.99 1.91 -15.01
CA VAL A 170 7.64 2.14 -14.46
C VAL A 170 7.35 3.64 -14.44
N LEU A 171 8.28 4.43 -13.89
CA LEU A 171 8.16 5.89 -13.83
C LEU A 171 8.02 6.51 -15.23
N SER A 172 8.88 6.13 -16.18
CA SER A 172 8.81 6.61 -17.57
C SER A 172 7.46 6.28 -18.23
N LYS A 173 6.93 5.08 -17.99
CA LYS A 173 5.62 4.68 -18.51
C LYS A 173 4.49 5.54 -17.93
N MET A 174 4.52 5.83 -16.63
CA MET A 174 3.52 6.67 -15.95
C MET A 174 3.57 8.11 -16.47
N ILE A 175 4.76 8.70 -16.52
CA ILE A 175 4.95 10.07 -17.04
C ILE A 175 4.45 10.16 -18.50
N LYS A 176 4.85 9.23 -19.35
CA LYS A 176 4.40 9.19 -20.75
C LYS A 176 2.88 9.11 -20.86
N LYS A 177 2.22 8.29 -20.05
CA LYS A 177 0.77 8.14 -20.06
C LYS A 177 0.06 9.45 -19.68
N THR A 178 0.62 10.20 -18.73
CA THR A 178 0.00 11.43 -18.20
C THR A 178 0.35 12.66 -19.05
N THR A 179 1.58 12.77 -19.52
CA THR A 179 2.07 13.97 -20.26
C THR A 179 2.05 13.81 -21.77
N GLY A 180 2.03 12.59 -22.28
CA GLY A 180 2.19 12.28 -23.71
C GLY A 180 3.65 12.37 -24.22
N PHE A 181 4.60 12.77 -23.36
CA PHE A 181 6.02 12.92 -23.70
C PHE A 181 6.87 11.78 -23.12
N ASN A 182 8.02 11.53 -23.79
CA ASN A 182 9.03 10.56 -23.29
C ASN A 182 10.05 11.29 -22.45
#